data_26959282915feb89bfcd1e1e8322d9db
#
_entry.id   26959282915feb89bfcd1e1e8322d9db
#
_cell.length_a   1.000
_cell.length_b   1.000
_cell.length_c   1.000
_cell.angle_alpha   90.00
_cell.angle_beta   90.00
_cell.angle_gamma   90.00
#
_symmetry.space_group_name_H-M   'P 1'
#
loop_
_entity.id
_entity.type
_entity.pdbx_description
1 polymer ?
#
loop_
_entity_poly.entity_id
_entity_poly.type
_entity_poly.pdbx_seq_one_letter_code
_entity_poly.pdbx_strand_id
1 'polypeptide(L)'
;MTRLSERIENFNNAYKLFETAQKSYINDKQNDIYKLAIVQAFEIVYELGWKVIKDFLKTKDIETFTPRDTIKEAFAANILPGAQIWIDMAKDRNASSHEYNQDKVNLILENISTTYFYELQRFKNNLENFNG
;
A
#
# COMPACT_ATOMS: atom_id res chain seq x y z
N MET A 1 -18.82 7.56 -13.71
CA MET A 1 -17.59 7.20 -12.99
C MET A 1 -17.29 5.72 -13.22
N THR A 2 -16.04 5.39 -13.59
CA THR A 2 -15.63 4.02 -13.83
C THR A 2 -15.26 3.33 -12.51
N ARG A 3 -15.19 2.00 -12.54
CA ARG A 3 -14.72 1.26 -11.37
C ARG A 3 -13.29 1.67 -10.99
N LEU A 4 -12.42 1.85 -11.98
CA LEU A 4 -11.05 2.29 -11.72
C LEU A 4 -11.02 3.65 -11.03
N SER A 5 -11.81 4.62 -11.51
CA SER A 5 -11.82 5.96 -10.89
C SER A 5 -12.36 5.93 -9.46
N GLU A 6 -13.31 5.05 -9.17
CA GLU A 6 -13.80 4.85 -7.80
C GLU A 6 -12.71 4.25 -6.91
N ARG A 7 -11.95 3.28 -7.42
CA ARG A 7 -10.82 2.69 -6.71
C ARG A 7 -9.76 3.73 -6.37
N ILE A 8 -9.46 4.60 -7.34
CA ILE A 8 -8.47 5.66 -7.15
C ILE A 8 -8.94 6.66 -6.09
N GLU A 9 -10.21 7.04 -6.12
CA GLU A 9 -10.78 7.95 -5.12
C GLU A 9 -10.68 7.33 -3.71
N ASN A 10 -11.05 6.05 -3.57
CA ASN A 10 -10.97 5.35 -2.30
C ASN A 10 -9.53 5.25 -1.80
N PHE A 11 -8.59 4.97 -2.71
CA PHE A 11 -7.18 4.94 -2.37
C PHE A 11 -6.70 6.31 -1.88
N ASN A 12 -7.05 7.37 -2.57
CA ASN A 12 -6.63 8.72 -2.20
C ASN A 12 -7.15 9.11 -0.81
N ASN A 13 -8.39 8.73 -0.50
CA ASN A 13 -8.97 9.01 0.83
C ASN A 13 -8.23 8.24 1.92
N ALA A 14 -7.93 6.97 1.67
CA ALA A 14 -7.17 6.16 2.63
C ALA A 14 -5.74 6.67 2.79
N TYR A 15 -5.11 7.12 1.70
CA TYR A 15 -3.76 7.67 1.75
C TYR A 15 -3.68 8.90 2.64
N LYS A 16 -4.68 9.76 2.64
CA LYS A 16 -4.69 10.94 3.53
C LYS A 16 -4.63 10.54 4.99
N LEU A 17 -5.38 9.51 5.38
CA LEU A 17 -5.34 8.99 6.74
C LEU A 17 -3.99 8.37 7.07
N PHE A 18 -3.41 7.65 6.12
CA PHE A 18 -2.08 7.06 6.28
C PHE A 18 -1.02 8.13 6.45
N GLU A 19 -1.09 9.21 5.68
CA GLU A 19 -0.16 10.34 5.80
C GLU A 19 -0.25 10.97 7.20
N THR A 20 -1.46 11.16 7.72
CA THR A 20 -1.67 11.67 9.07
C THR A 20 -1.08 10.74 10.12
N ALA A 21 -1.34 9.42 9.98
CA ALA A 21 -0.82 8.41 10.90
C ALA A 21 0.71 8.37 10.88
N GLN A 22 1.31 8.50 9.70
CA GLN A 22 2.78 8.56 9.54
C GLN A 22 3.36 9.75 10.32
N LYS A 23 2.78 10.92 10.16
CA LYS A 23 3.26 12.12 10.86
C LYS A 23 3.17 11.96 12.37
N SER A 24 2.06 11.43 12.86
CA SER A 24 1.86 11.21 14.29
C SER A 24 2.89 10.21 14.85
N TYR A 25 3.07 9.09 14.14
CA TYR A 25 4.02 8.07 14.57
C TYR A 25 5.47 8.60 14.59
N ILE A 26 5.88 9.33 13.56
CA ILE A 26 7.24 9.89 13.48
C ILE A 26 7.48 10.87 14.62
N ASN A 27 6.47 11.65 15.01
CA ASN A 27 6.58 12.61 16.11
C ASN A 27 6.67 11.94 17.48
N ASP A 28 6.10 10.76 17.65
CA ASP A 28 6.12 10.06 18.94
C ASP A 28 6.06 8.53 18.71
N LYS A 29 7.20 7.95 18.41
CA LYS A 29 7.33 6.52 18.07
C LYS A 29 7.05 5.59 19.24
N GLN A 30 6.99 6.10 20.47
CA GLN A 30 6.69 5.30 21.64
C GLN A 30 5.21 5.24 21.97
N ASN A 31 4.40 6.06 21.31
CA ASN A 31 2.97 6.09 21.53
C ASN A 31 2.29 4.86 20.92
N ASP A 32 1.70 4.01 21.76
CA ASP A 32 1.09 2.76 21.33
C ASP A 32 -0.12 2.97 20.40
N ILE A 33 -0.87 4.06 20.60
CA ILE A 33 -2.01 4.39 19.75
C ILE A 33 -1.53 4.76 18.35
N TYR A 34 -0.43 5.51 18.24
CA TYR A 34 0.14 5.89 16.95
C TYR A 34 0.73 4.68 16.21
N LYS A 35 1.33 3.73 16.95
CA LYS A 35 1.80 2.47 16.36
C LYS A 35 0.64 1.69 15.77
N LEU A 36 -0.44 1.55 16.53
CA LEU A 36 -1.64 0.85 16.06
C LEU A 36 -2.23 1.55 14.83
N ALA A 37 -2.32 2.88 14.89
CA ALA A 37 -2.92 3.67 13.81
C ALA A 37 -2.15 3.53 12.49
N ILE A 38 -0.81 3.60 12.53
CA ILE A 38 -0.02 3.52 11.30
C ILE A 38 -0.06 2.11 10.68
N VAL A 39 -0.07 1.06 11.51
CA VAL A 39 -0.19 -0.30 11.00
C VAL A 39 -1.56 -0.50 10.34
N GLN A 40 -2.63 -0.07 10.99
CA GLN A 40 -3.98 -0.19 10.46
C GLN A 40 -4.14 0.60 9.17
N ALA A 41 -3.64 1.83 9.13
CA ALA A 41 -3.71 2.68 7.94
C ALA A 41 -2.90 2.08 6.78
N PHE A 42 -1.73 1.50 7.07
CA PHE A 42 -0.92 0.81 6.07
C PHE A 42 -1.70 -0.36 5.44
N GLU A 43 -2.32 -1.19 6.28
CA GLU A 43 -3.07 -2.35 5.78
C GLU A 43 -4.20 -1.93 4.83
N ILE A 44 -4.91 -0.85 5.19
CA ILE A 44 -6.01 -0.35 4.37
C ILE A 44 -5.49 0.23 3.04
N VAL A 45 -4.46 1.07 3.10
CA VAL A 45 -3.89 1.70 1.91
C VAL A 45 -3.29 0.66 0.96
N TYR A 46 -2.58 -0.33 1.51
CA TYR A 46 -2.02 -1.41 0.69
C TYR A 46 -3.14 -2.17 -0.04
N GLU A 47 -4.20 -2.54 0.70
CA GLU A 47 -5.32 -3.30 0.14
C GLU A 47 -6.00 -2.53 -1.00
N LEU A 48 -6.23 -1.23 -0.81
CA LEU A 48 -6.84 -0.41 -1.85
C LEU A 48 -5.88 -0.16 -3.01
N GLY A 49 -4.58 -0.04 -2.74
CA GLY A 49 -3.58 0.21 -3.78
C GLY A 49 -3.44 -0.93 -4.77
N TRP A 50 -3.31 -2.17 -4.28
CA TRP A 50 -3.16 -3.28 -5.22
C TRP A 50 -4.45 -3.50 -6.04
N LYS A 51 -5.61 -3.14 -5.50
CA LYS A 51 -6.87 -3.21 -6.24
C LYS A 51 -6.96 -2.16 -7.34
N VAL A 52 -6.38 -0.97 -7.13
CA VAL A 52 -6.23 0.01 -8.20
C VAL A 52 -5.40 -0.59 -9.35
N ILE A 53 -4.28 -1.22 -9.02
CA ILE A 53 -3.41 -1.85 -10.03
C ILE A 53 -4.18 -2.95 -10.77
N LYS A 54 -4.91 -3.79 -10.04
CA LYS A 54 -5.71 -4.86 -10.62
C LYS A 54 -6.73 -4.32 -11.63
N ASP A 55 -7.48 -3.30 -11.25
CA ASP A 55 -8.51 -2.73 -12.12
C ASP A 55 -7.89 -2.01 -13.31
N PHE A 56 -6.72 -1.38 -13.14
CA PHE A 56 -6.00 -0.79 -14.26
C PHE A 56 -5.55 -1.85 -15.27
N LEU A 57 -4.97 -2.95 -14.80
CA LEU A 57 -4.56 -4.06 -15.67
C LEU A 57 -5.75 -4.62 -16.43
N LYS A 58 -6.91 -4.70 -15.79
CA LYS A 58 -8.12 -5.17 -16.44
C LYS A 58 -8.52 -4.29 -17.63
N THR A 59 -8.27 -2.98 -17.54
CA THR A 59 -8.52 -2.09 -18.69
C THR A 59 -7.60 -2.38 -19.88
N LYS A 60 -6.51 -3.11 -19.64
CA LYS A 60 -5.56 -3.55 -20.67
C LYS A 60 -5.75 -5.03 -21.03
N ASP A 61 -6.90 -5.61 -20.66
CA ASP A 61 -7.23 -7.01 -20.91
C ASP A 61 -6.31 -8.00 -20.17
N ILE A 62 -5.72 -7.57 -19.07
CA ILE A 62 -4.91 -8.43 -18.20
C ILE A 62 -5.70 -8.67 -16.91
N GLU A 63 -6.19 -9.92 -16.74
CA GLU A 63 -6.97 -10.27 -15.57
C GLU A 63 -6.08 -10.95 -14.53
N THR A 64 -6.14 -10.47 -13.28
CA THR A 64 -5.40 -11.04 -12.15
C THR A 64 -6.34 -11.17 -10.96
N PHE A 65 -6.01 -12.08 -10.02
CA PHE A 65 -6.91 -12.40 -8.91
C PHE A 65 -6.28 -12.23 -7.54
N THR A 66 -4.94 -12.24 -7.45
CA THR A 66 -4.23 -12.15 -6.18
C THR A 66 -3.30 -10.94 -6.20
N PRO A 67 -2.95 -10.40 -5.02
CA PRO A 67 -1.98 -9.31 -4.96
C PRO A 67 -0.66 -9.66 -5.63
N ARG A 68 -0.15 -10.87 -5.38
CA ARG A 68 1.15 -11.30 -5.93
C ARG A 68 1.12 -11.33 -7.45
N ASP A 69 0.12 -11.95 -8.04
CA ASP A 69 -0.02 -12.03 -9.50
C ASP A 69 -0.21 -10.65 -10.10
N THR A 70 -0.99 -9.81 -9.45
CA THR A 70 -1.23 -8.44 -9.90
C THR A 70 0.06 -7.64 -9.95
N ILE A 71 0.88 -7.74 -8.90
CA ILE A 71 2.16 -7.03 -8.82
C ILE A 71 3.12 -7.53 -9.91
N LYS A 72 3.18 -8.84 -10.13
CA LYS A 72 4.04 -9.42 -11.17
C LYS A 72 3.64 -8.95 -12.56
N GLU A 73 2.35 -8.97 -12.87
CA GLU A 73 1.86 -8.51 -14.17
C GLU A 73 2.09 -7.02 -14.37
N ALA A 74 1.92 -6.23 -13.32
CA ALA A 74 2.18 -4.79 -13.37
C ALA A 74 3.65 -4.49 -13.63
N PHE A 75 4.55 -5.25 -13.02
CA PHE A 75 5.98 -5.12 -13.27
C PHE A 75 6.32 -5.48 -14.72
N ALA A 76 5.77 -6.59 -15.21
CA ALA A 76 6.00 -7.04 -16.58
C ALA A 76 5.50 -6.02 -17.61
N ALA A 77 4.44 -5.28 -17.27
CA ALA A 77 3.87 -4.23 -18.13
C ALA A 77 4.56 -2.87 -17.96
N ASN A 78 5.63 -2.79 -17.18
CA ASN A 78 6.41 -1.57 -16.91
C ASN A 78 5.61 -0.45 -16.24
N ILE A 79 4.59 -0.80 -15.44
CA ILE A 79 3.78 0.20 -14.75
C ILE A 79 4.05 0.25 -13.25
N LEU A 80 4.85 -0.67 -12.72
CA LEU A 80 5.14 -0.74 -11.29
C LEU A 80 6.62 -1.00 -11.05
N PRO A 81 7.48 0.02 -11.16
CA PRO A 81 8.93 -0.17 -10.96
C PRO A 81 9.29 -0.60 -9.53
N GLY A 82 8.48 -0.27 -8.54
CA GLY A 82 8.69 -0.66 -7.15
C GLY A 82 8.09 -2.02 -6.80
N ALA A 83 7.94 -2.94 -7.74
CA ALA A 83 7.25 -4.22 -7.53
C ALA A 83 7.82 -5.03 -6.36
N GLN A 84 9.14 -5.05 -6.16
CA GLN A 84 9.72 -5.80 -5.05
C GLN A 84 9.25 -5.24 -3.70
N ILE A 85 9.14 -3.92 -3.58
CA ILE A 85 8.64 -3.28 -2.36
C ILE A 85 7.19 -3.68 -2.14
N TRP A 86 6.39 -3.76 -3.19
CA TRP A 86 4.99 -4.19 -3.08
C TRP A 86 4.87 -5.65 -2.64
N ILE A 87 5.79 -6.52 -3.08
CA ILE A 87 5.84 -7.91 -2.62
C ILE A 87 6.18 -7.96 -1.13
N ASP A 88 7.13 -7.13 -0.70
CA ASP A 88 7.50 -7.03 0.71
C ASP A 88 6.33 -6.50 1.55
N MET A 89 5.59 -5.52 1.04
CA MET A 89 4.37 -5.03 1.69
C MET A 89 3.36 -6.16 1.91
N ALA A 90 3.16 -7.02 0.91
CA ALA A 90 2.23 -8.14 1.02
C ALA A 90 2.61 -9.08 2.15
N LYS A 91 3.90 -9.38 2.27
CA LYS A 91 4.42 -10.24 3.35
C LYS A 91 4.19 -9.60 4.72
N ASP A 92 4.53 -8.33 4.86
CA ASP A 92 4.40 -7.64 6.15
C ASP A 92 2.94 -7.39 6.50
N ARG A 93 2.09 -7.14 5.52
CA ARG A 93 0.65 -7.03 5.77
C ARG A 93 0.08 -8.33 6.32
N ASN A 94 0.48 -9.48 5.76
CA ASN A 94 0.02 -10.78 6.26
C ASN A 94 0.58 -11.06 7.66
N ALA A 95 1.86 -10.74 7.90
CA ALA A 95 2.49 -10.92 9.19
C ALA A 95 1.88 -10.02 10.27
N SER A 96 1.57 -8.77 9.95
CA SER A 96 1.01 -7.82 10.93
C SER A 96 -0.34 -8.25 11.48
N SER A 97 -1.10 -9.03 10.74
CA SER A 97 -2.41 -9.54 11.16
C SER A 97 -2.30 -10.69 12.17
N HIS A 98 -1.15 -11.37 12.24
CA HIS A 98 -1.00 -12.60 13.03
C HIS A 98 0.21 -12.60 13.95
N GLU A 99 1.04 -11.56 13.92
CA GLU A 99 2.30 -11.55 14.64
C GLU A 99 2.16 -10.85 15.99
N TYR A 100 2.56 -11.54 17.05
CA TYR A 100 2.54 -11.00 18.41
C TYR A 100 3.96 -10.81 18.96
N ASN A 101 5.01 -11.15 18.20
CA ASN A 101 6.39 -10.95 18.60
C ASN A 101 6.74 -9.47 18.44
N GLN A 102 7.16 -8.83 19.54
CA GLN A 102 7.41 -7.39 19.55
C GLN A 102 8.55 -6.99 18.61
N ASP A 103 9.57 -7.82 18.48
CA ASP A 103 10.69 -7.51 17.59
C ASP A 103 10.24 -7.48 16.12
N LYS A 104 9.38 -8.41 15.73
CA LYS A 104 8.83 -8.43 14.37
C LYS A 104 7.87 -7.28 14.13
N VAL A 105 7.07 -6.93 15.12
CA VAL A 105 6.17 -5.76 15.03
C VAL A 105 7.00 -4.49 14.85
N ASN A 106 8.07 -4.34 15.61
CA ASN A 106 8.96 -3.18 15.48
C ASN A 106 9.61 -3.11 14.11
N LEU A 107 10.01 -4.25 13.54
CA LEU A 107 10.56 -4.30 12.19
C LEU A 107 9.53 -3.89 11.13
N ILE A 108 8.30 -4.35 11.28
CA ILE A 108 7.22 -3.95 10.37
C ILE A 108 6.95 -2.45 10.47
N LEU A 109 6.92 -1.88 11.68
CA LEU A 109 6.76 -0.45 11.90
C LEU A 109 7.87 0.33 11.19
N GLU A 110 9.11 -0.13 11.32
CA GLU A 110 10.25 0.48 10.65
C GLU A 110 10.09 0.43 9.14
N ASN A 111 9.73 -0.72 8.60
CA ASN A 111 9.53 -0.88 7.16
C ASN A 111 8.41 0.03 6.63
N ILE A 112 7.31 0.13 7.38
CA ILE A 112 6.19 1.00 6.99
C ILE A 112 6.64 2.46 6.91
N SER A 113 7.29 2.93 7.97
CA SER A 113 7.58 4.36 8.11
C SER A 113 8.75 4.83 7.25
N THR A 114 9.70 3.94 6.90
CA THR A 114 10.90 4.32 6.16
C THR A 114 10.87 3.90 4.69
N THR A 115 10.10 2.88 4.34
CA THR A 115 10.11 2.34 2.98
C THR A 115 8.72 2.34 2.34
N TYR A 116 7.75 1.71 2.98
CA TYR A 116 6.43 1.53 2.37
C TYR A 116 5.67 2.83 2.21
N PHE A 117 5.77 3.72 3.19
CA PHE A 117 5.12 5.02 3.10
C PHE A 117 5.57 5.76 1.83
N TYR A 118 6.87 5.77 1.56
CA TYR A 118 7.41 6.52 0.41
C TYR A 118 7.11 5.85 -0.92
N GLU A 119 7.03 4.53 -0.97
CA GLU A 119 6.59 3.83 -2.18
C GLU A 119 5.11 4.13 -2.46
N LEU A 120 4.26 4.12 -1.43
CA LEU A 120 2.85 4.45 -1.58
C LEU A 120 2.64 5.92 -1.95
N GLN A 121 3.48 6.81 -1.44
CA GLN A 121 3.48 8.22 -1.84
C GLN A 121 3.83 8.38 -3.31
N ARG A 122 4.88 7.69 -3.76
CA ARG A 122 5.29 7.70 -5.17
C ARG A 122 4.16 7.16 -6.06
N PHE A 123 3.55 6.06 -5.64
CA PHE A 123 2.43 5.46 -6.35
C PHE A 123 1.25 6.44 -6.45
N LYS A 124 0.90 7.06 -5.35
CA LYS A 124 -0.18 8.07 -5.32
C LYS A 124 0.11 9.21 -6.30
N ASN A 125 1.34 9.68 -6.33
CA ASN A 125 1.73 10.80 -7.21
C ASN A 125 1.69 10.42 -8.70
N ASN A 126 1.74 9.13 -9.01
CA ASN A 126 1.68 8.63 -10.38
C ASN A 126 0.30 8.12 -10.81
N LEU A 127 -0.71 8.26 -9.95
CA LEU A 127 -2.05 7.74 -10.24
C LEU A 127 -2.70 8.36 -11.47
N GLU A 128 -2.36 9.59 -11.82
CA GLU A 128 -2.89 10.23 -13.02
C GLU A 128 -2.54 9.45 -14.29
N ASN A 129 -1.42 8.73 -14.28
CA ASN A 129 -0.99 7.89 -15.40
C ASN A 129 -1.88 6.66 -15.57
N PHE A 130 -2.67 6.33 -14.54
CA PHE A 130 -3.58 5.19 -14.54
C PHE A 130 -4.98 5.56 -15.04
N ASN A 131 -5.26 6.84 -15.20
CA ASN A 131 -6.56 7.32 -15.63
C ASN A 131 -6.70 7.39 -17.16
N GLY A 132 -5.61 7.21 -17.85
CA GLY A 132 -5.60 7.29 -19.29
C GLY A 132 -6.05 6.01 -19.94
#